data_2eb1df4675cbbdcc8e2ac4fe1b17a79b
#
_entry.id   2eb1df4675cbbdcc8e2ac4fe1b17a79b
#
_cell.length_a   1.000
_cell.length_b   1.000
_cell.length_c   1.000
_cell.angle_alpha   90.00
_cell.angle_beta   90.00
_cell.angle_gamma   90.00
#
_symmetry.space_group_name_H-M   'P 1'
#
loop_
_entity.id
_entity.type
_entity.pdbx_description
1 polymer ?
#
loop_
_entity_poly.entity_id
_entity_poly.type
_entity_poly.pdbx_seq_one_letter_code
_entity_poly.pdbx_strand_id
1 'polypeptide(L)'
;MIKDRIVRQYRISELVPYINWLYFYHAWGLSGKPRCDKEKMRQEALDMLASWEDRFHCHAIFQLFDANSDGDDILFLDQQLRFPMLRQQHPSAPGAPNLCLADFIRPLSLGKKDQIGVFCSTVDGGIMDAYRHDDYLNMMAQTLSDRLAEATAEKLHEEVRKTFWGYAPDEHLTIEQQLSEEYQGIRPAIGYPSLPDTSANFLIDQLLDMKQVGIRLTESGMMTPHASVSGLMFAHPMARYFELGKIGDDQLRDYARRRGVPVELMKRFLQSSLLK
;
A
#
# COMPACT_ATOMS: atom_id res chain seq x y z
N MET A 1 21.48 -11.54 -1.46
CA MET A 1 20.05 -11.16 -1.34
C MET A 1 19.79 -10.70 0.07
N ILE A 2 19.26 -9.52 0.24
CA ILE A 2 19.00 -8.93 1.56
C ILE A 2 17.75 -9.63 2.11
N LYS A 3 17.92 -10.54 3.08
CA LYS A 3 16.81 -11.15 3.84
C LYS A 3 16.50 -10.35 5.11
N ASP A 4 17.33 -9.37 5.43
CA ASP A 4 17.18 -8.57 6.63
C ASP A 4 16.10 -7.51 6.42
N ARG A 5 15.43 -7.18 7.51
CA ARG A 5 14.45 -6.10 7.55
C ARG A 5 15.15 -4.77 7.32
N ILE A 6 14.66 -3.99 6.36
CA ILE A 6 15.15 -2.66 6.04
C ILE A 6 14.21 -1.65 6.67
N VAL A 7 14.74 -0.80 7.54
CA VAL A 7 14.03 0.35 8.12
C VAL A 7 14.58 1.61 7.48
N ARG A 8 13.70 2.48 7.03
CA ARG A 8 14.02 3.76 6.39
C ARG A 8 13.36 4.90 7.14
N GLN A 9 14.08 6.00 7.21
CA GLN A 9 13.59 7.30 7.62
C GLN A 9 13.90 8.29 6.51
N TYR A 10 12.89 9.05 6.09
CA TYR A 10 13.00 10.04 5.02
C TYR A 10 12.69 11.44 5.58
N ARG A 11 13.39 12.43 5.07
CA ARG A 11 13.06 13.85 5.27
C ARG A 11 11.90 14.23 4.35
N ILE A 12 11.16 15.26 4.74
CA ILE A 12 10.03 15.75 3.94
C ILE A 12 10.47 16.14 2.53
N SER A 13 11.59 16.86 2.40
CA SER A 13 12.15 17.32 1.11
C SER A 13 12.48 16.18 0.14
N GLU A 14 12.85 15.00 0.65
CA GLU A 14 13.12 13.83 -0.19
C GLU A 14 11.85 13.23 -0.80
N LEU A 15 10.69 13.49 -0.18
CA LEU A 15 9.41 12.91 -0.56
C LEU A 15 8.52 13.86 -1.38
N VAL A 16 8.74 15.17 -1.28
CA VAL A 16 7.97 16.16 -2.04
C VAL A 16 7.92 15.88 -3.55
N PRO A 17 8.99 15.42 -4.22
CA PRO A 17 8.93 15.02 -5.63
C PRO A 17 7.96 13.88 -5.92
N TYR A 18 7.78 12.94 -4.97
CA TYR A 18 6.92 11.75 -5.12
C TYR A 18 5.46 12.00 -4.74
N ILE A 19 5.09 13.23 -4.32
CA ILE A 19 3.70 13.56 -4.01
C ILE A 19 2.88 13.59 -5.30
N ASN A 20 1.87 12.74 -5.37
CA ASN A 20 0.87 12.82 -6.43
C ASN A 20 -0.11 13.98 -6.14
N TRP A 21 0.16 15.14 -6.71
CA TRP A 21 -0.61 16.36 -6.53
C TRP A 21 -2.04 16.26 -7.09
N LEU A 22 -2.30 15.34 -8.01
CA LEU A 22 -3.65 15.13 -8.55
C LEU A 22 -4.63 14.71 -7.44
N TYR A 23 -4.22 13.76 -6.60
CA TYR A 23 -5.04 13.32 -5.45
C TYR A 23 -5.19 14.40 -4.39
N PHE A 24 -4.15 15.21 -4.16
CA PHE A 24 -4.23 16.38 -3.30
C PHE A 24 -5.30 17.36 -3.81
N TYR A 25 -5.27 17.74 -5.09
CA TYR A 25 -6.27 18.62 -5.67
C TYR A 25 -7.68 18.04 -5.63
N HIS A 26 -7.81 16.72 -5.81
CA HIS A 26 -9.11 16.05 -5.70
C HIS A 26 -9.68 16.18 -4.28
N ALA A 27 -8.89 15.92 -3.26
CA ALA A 27 -9.29 16.03 -1.85
C ALA A 27 -9.77 17.46 -1.49
N TRP A 28 -9.18 18.49 -2.12
CA TRP A 28 -9.54 19.88 -1.93
C TRP A 28 -10.64 20.39 -2.88
N GLY A 29 -11.30 19.50 -3.64
CA GLY A 29 -12.36 19.89 -4.57
C GLY A 29 -11.88 20.76 -5.74
N LEU A 30 -10.59 20.73 -6.06
CA LEU A 30 -9.96 21.51 -7.13
C LEU A 30 -9.93 20.76 -8.48
N SER A 31 -10.53 19.60 -8.58
CA SER A 31 -10.68 18.88 -9.84
C SER A 31 -11.49 19.75 -10.83
N GLY A 32 -10.94 19.98 -12.02
CA GLY A 32 -11.58 20.85 -13.03
C GLY A 32 -11.50 22.35 -12.76
N LYS A 33 -10.90 22.81 -11.65
CA LYS A 33 -10.71 24.23 -11.36
C LYS A 33 -9.52 24.82 -12.15
N PRO A 34 -9.50 26.18 -12.32
CA PRO A 34 -8.41 26.87 -13.00
C PRO A 34 -7.05 26.53 -12.42
N ARG A 35 -6.02 26.65 -13.27
CA ARG A 35 -4.63 26.36 -12.88
C ARG A 35 -4.14 27.27 -11.76
N CYS A 36 -4.51 28.54 -11.77
CA CYS A 36 -4.12 29.52 -10.74
C CYS A 36 -4.58 29.11 -9.33
N ASP A 37 -5.79 28.54 -9.19
CA ASP A 37 -6.31 28.10 -7.90
C ASP A 37 -5.50 26.89 -7.37
N LYS A 38 -5.14 25.98 -8.27
CA LYS A 38 -4.28 24.83 -7.94
C LYS A 38 -2.88 25.25 -7.55
N GLU A 39 -2.29 26.21 -8.28
CA GLU A 39 -0.95 26.74 -7.99
C GLU A 39 -0.91 27.45 -6.64
N LYS A 40 -1.91 28.27 -6.30
CA LYS A 40 -2.03 28.90 -5.00
C LYS A 40 -2.10 27.88 -3.88
N MET A 41 -3.00 26.91 -3.96
CA MET A 41 -3.17 25.85 -2.96
C MET A 41 -1.90 25.02 -2.81
N ARG A 42 -1.23 24.71 -3.94
CA ARG A 42 0.03 23.99 -3.93
C ARG A 42 1.14 24.76 -3.21
N GLN A 43 1.20 26.08 -3.39
CA GLN A 43 2.20 26.89 -2.70
C GLN A 43 1.97 26.87 -1.19
N GLU A 44 0.73 27.06 -0.72
CA GLU A 44 0.38 26.94 0.71
C GLU A 44 0.76 25.57 1.28
N ALA A 45 0.51 24.50 0.52
CA ALA A 45 0.90 23.13 0.88
C ALA A 45 2.43 22.96 0.98
N LEU A 46 3.18 23.52 0.01
CA LEU A 46 4.65 23.47 0.01
C LEU A 46 5.25 24.28 1.17
N ASP A 47 4.66 25.42 1.51
CA ASP A 47 5.10 26.24 2.65
C ASP A 47 4.89 25.48 3.97
N MET A 48 3.76 24.77 4.12
CA MET A 48 3.52 23.90 5.27
C MET A 48 4.52 22.73 5.32
N LEU A 49 4.75 22.04 4.21
CA LEU A 49 5.72 20.94 4.13
C LEU A 49 7.13 21.41 4.47
N ALA A 50 7.53 22.59 3.99
CA ALA A 50 8.82 23.19 4.33
C ALA A 50 8.95 23.48 5.83
N SER A 51 7.87 23.89 6.49
CA SER A 51 7.85 24.10 7.95
C SER A 51 8.01 22.82 8.77
N TRP A 52 7.82 21.65 8.16
CA TRP A 52 7.94 20.33 8.78
C TRP A 52 9.34 19.73 8.65
N GLU A 53 10.19 20.23 7.76
CA GLU A 53 11.45 19.61 7.32
C GLU A 53 12.35 19.12 8.46
N ASP A 54 12.52 19.93 9.51
CA ASP A 54 13.38 19.60 10.65
C ASP A 54 12.60 19.12 11.89
N ARG A 55 11.29 18.95 11.77
CA ARG A 55 10.39 18.61 12.88
C ARG A 55 9.79 17.21 12.79
N PHE A 56 9.50 16.76 11.59
CA PHE A 56 8.81 15.52 11.33
C PHE A 56 9.50 14.72 10.23
N HIS A 57 9.36 13.41 10.33
CA HIS A 57 9.91 12.45 9.38
C HIS A 57 8.84 11.48 8.91
N CYS A 58 9.15 10.83 7.79
CA CYS A 58 8.39 9.69 7.31
C CYS A 58 9.22 8.42 7.47
N HIS A 59 8.56 7.35 7.82
CA HIS A 59 9.22 6.08 8.13
C HIS A 59 8.66 4.98 7.26
N ALA A 60 9.50 4.00 6.94
CA ALA A 60 9.10 2.82 6.22
C ALA A 60 9.86 1.57 6.68
N ILE A 61 9.21 0.43 6.57
CA ILE A 61 9.84 -0.89 6.69
C ILE A 61 9.57 -1.66 5.40
N PHE A 62 10.58 -2.38 4.95
CA PHE A 62 10.50 -3.37 3.89
C PHE A 62 11.25 -4.63 4.30
N GLN A 63 10.69 -5.79 3.93
CA GLN A 63 11.39 -7.07 4.03
C GLN A 63 11.02 -7.97 2.87
N LEU A 64 12.00 -8.70 2.36
CA LEU A 64 11.82 -9.70 1.31
C LEU A 64 11.69 -11.08 1.95
N PHE A 65 10.69 -11.84 1.50
CA PHE A 65 10.39 -13.18 2.01
C PHE A 65 10.41 -14.21 0.89
N ASP A 66 10.88 -15.42 1.20
CA ASP A 66 10.69 -16.57 0.33
C ASP A 66 9.21 -16.99 0.38
N ALA A 67 8.58 -17.08 -0.79
CA ALA A 67 7.16 -17.37 -0.91
C ALA A 67 6.85 -18.25 -2.12
N ASN A 68 5.68 -18.89 -2.07
CA ASN A 68 5.06 -19.55 -3.23
C ASN A 68 3.54 -19.37 -3.16
N SER A 69 2.85 -19.49 -4.29
CA SER A 69 1.39 -19.57 -4.30
C SER A 69 0.91 -21.02 -4.16
N ASP A 70 -0.22 -21.20 -3.46
CA ASP A 70 -0.95 -22.46 -3.32
C ASP A 70 -2.45 -22.17 -3.51
N GLY A 71 -2.94 -22.37 -4.73
CA GLY A 71 -4.24 -21.85 -5.13
C GLY A 71 -4.29 -20.33 -5.04
N ASP A 72 -5.28 -19.80 -4.30
CA ASP A 72 -5.45 -18.37 -4.08
C ASP A 72 -4.75 -17.87 -2.81
N ASP A 73 -3.83 -18.63 -2.25
CA ASP A 73 -3.06 -18.23 -1.07
C ASP A 73 -1.59 -17.99 -1.43
N ILE A 74 -0.96 -17.07 -0.70
CA ILE A 74 0.48 -16.89 -0.71
C ILE A 74 1.05 -17.49 0.58
N LEU A 75 2.02 -18.38 0.44
CA LEU A 75 2.71 -19.05 1.54
C LEU A 75 4.04 -18.37 1.79
N PHE A 76 4.22 -17.79 2.97
CA PHE A 76 5.50 -17.29 3.47
C PHE A 76 6.24 -18.46 4.11
N LEU A 77 7.24 -19.00 3.41
CA LEU A 77 7.78 -20.33 3.69
C LEU A 77 8.52 -20.39 5.03
N ASP A 78 9.38 -19.44 5.32
CA ASP A 78 10.20 -19.43 6.54
C ASP A 78 9.37 -19.05 7.79
N GLN A 79 8.29 -18.27 7.62
CA GLN A 79 7.38 -17.83 8.67
C GLN A 79 6.24 -18.81 8.93
N GLN A 80 6.08 -19.83 8.06
CA GLN A 80 4.96 -20.75 8.07
C GLN A 80 3.60 -20.03 8.10
N LEU A 81 3.52 -18.84 7.45
CA LEU A 81 2.34 -18.01 7.40
C LEU A 81 1.65 -18.16 6.04
N ARG A 82 0.34 -18.37 6.09
CA ARG A 82 -0.53 -18.36 4.91
C ARG A 82 -1.24 -17.02 4.82
N PHE A 83 -1.16 -16.39 3.68
CA PHE A 83 -1.82 -15.12 3.38
C PHE A 83 -2.88 -15.37 2.28
N PRO A 84 -4.14 -15.63 2.66
CA PRO A 84 -5.22 -15.84 1.71
C PRO A 84 -5.51 -14.60 0.88
N MET A 85 -5.71 -14.79 -0.43
CA MET A 85 -6.10 -13.76 -1.37
C MET A 85 -7.53 -13.98 -1.86
N LEU A 86 -8.09 -12.94 -2.44
CA LEU A 86 -9.38 -12.96 -3.13
C LEU A 86 -9.14 -12.99 -4.63
N ARG A 87 -10.01 -13.70 -5.35
CA ARG A 87 -9.99 -13.78 -6.82
C ARG A 87 -11.16 -13.02 -7.41
N GLN A 88 -10.94 -12.32 -8.52
CA GLN A 88 -12.04 -11.77 -9.31
C GLN A 88 -13.07 -12.85 -9.64
N GLN A 89 -14.36 -12.53 -9.49
CA GLN A 89 -15.46 -13.42 -9.91
C GLN A 89 -16.01 -13.05 -11.28
N HIS A 90 -15.66 -11.85 -11.77
CA HIS A 90 -15.99 -11.39 -13.11
C HIS A 90 -14.74 -10.86 -13.80
N PRO A 91 -14.46 -11.30 -15.04
CA PRO A 91 -13.29 -10.82 -15.77
C PRO A 91 -13.45 -9.35 -16.12
N SER A 92 -12.34 -8.62 -16.16
CA SER A 92 -12.32 -7.18 -16.53
C SER A 92 -12.69 -6.93 -17.99
N ALA A 93 -12.58 -7.93 -18.87
CA ALA A 93 -12.97 -7.89 -20.28
C ALA A 93 -13.35 -9.30 -20.76
N PRO A 94 -14.14 -9.44 -21.84
CA PRO A 94 -14.47 -10.72 -22.44
C PRO A 94 -13.19 -11.53 -22.80
N GLY A 95 -13.11 -12.77 -22.28
CA GLY A 95 -11.95 -13.64 -22.50
C GLY A 95 -10.72 -13.36 -21.61
N ALA A 96 -10.75 -12.34 -20.76
CA ALA A 96 -9.70 -12.11 -19.77
C ALA A 96 -9.83 -13.12 -18.61
N PRO A 97 -8.72 -13.53 -17.97
CA PRO A 97 -8.78 -14.36 -16.77
C PRO A 97 -9.30 -13.58 -15.57
N ASN A 98 -9.91 -14.29 -14.63
CA ASN A 98 -10.19 -13.77 -13.30
C ASN A 98 -8.88 -13.74 -12.49
N LEU A 99 -8.40 -12.55 -12.17
CA LEU A 99 -7.11 -12.36 -11.52
C LEU A 99 -7.19 -12.52 -10.01
N CYS A 100 -6.11 -13.06 -9.47
CA CYS A 100 -5.79 -13.09 -8.05
C CYS A 100 -4.34 -12.61 -7.87
N LEU A 101 -4.00 -11.91 -6.80
CA LEU A 101 -2.62 -11.49 -6.53
C LEU A 101 -1.67 -12.69 -6.41
N ALA A 102 -2.17 -13.85 -5.95
CA ALA A 102 -1.40 -15.09 -5.89
C ALA A 102 -0.91 -15.59 -7.26
N ASP A 103 -1.56 -15.18 -8.37
CA ASP A 103 -1.15 -15.55 -9.73
C ASP A 103 0.22 -14.95 -10.12
N PHE A 104 0.67 -13.92 -9.41
CA PHE A 104 1.96 -13.25 -9.65
C PHE A 104 3.10 -13.83 -8.81
N ILE A 105 2.86 -14.91 -8.09
CA ILE A 105 3.87 -15.67 -7.33
C ILE A 105 3.94 -17.08 -7.90
N ARG A 106 5.15 -17.61 -8.00
CA ARG A 106 5.39 -18.96 -8.52
C ARG A 106 4.65 -20.01 -7.70
N PRO A 107 3.91 -20.93 -8.35
CA PRO A 107 3.22 -22.02 -7.66
C PRO A 107 4.18 -22.94 -6.89
N LEU A 108 3.77 -23.37 -5.70
CA LEU A 108 4.52 -24.31 -4.86
C LEU A 108 4.76 -25.64 -5.58
N SER A 109 3.83 -26.08 -6.43
CA SER A 109 3.90 -27.32 -7.22
C SER A 109 5.11 -27.38 -8.17
N LEU A 110 5.71 -26.24 -8.50
CA LEU A 110 6.91 -26.19 -9.34
C LEU A 110 8.22 -26.49 -8.58
N GLY A 111 8.17 -26.68 -7.25
CA GLY A 111 9.32 -27.07 -6.42
C GLY A 111 10.44 -26.03 -6.36
N LYS A 112 10.19 -24.79 -6.80
CA LYS A 112 11.16 -23.67 -6.76
C LYS A 112 10.59 -22.51 -5.98
N LYS A 113 11.37 -21.99 -5.04
CA LYS A 113 10.99 -20.79 -4.29
C LYS A 113 10.86 -19.57 -5.20
N ASP A 114 9.98 -18.68 -4.85
CA ASP A 114 9.84 -17.33 -5.35
C ASP A 114 10.02 -16.35 -4.18
N GLN A 115 9.82 -15.08 -4.43
CA GLN A 115 9.97 -14.04 -3.41
C GLN A 115 8.81 -13.04 -3.49
N ILE A 116 8.49 -12.47 -2.32
CA ILE A 116 7.52 -11.40 -2.17
C ILE A 116 8.06 -10.35 -1.22
N GLY A 117 7.86 -9.08 -1.56
CA GLY A 117 8.14 -7.97 -0.66
C GLY A 117 6.93 -7.68 0.23
N VAL A 118 7.19 -7.31 1.48
CA VAL A 118 6.18 -6.79 2.41
C VAL A 118 6.66 -5.44 2.91
N PHE A 119 5.77 -4.45 2.98
CA PHE A 119 6.13 -3.10 3.38
C PHE A 119 5.07 -2.44 4.25
N CYS A 120 5.49 -1.44 5.01
CA CYS A 120 4.63 -0.40 5.56
C CYS A 120 5.36 0.94 5.57
N SER A 121 4.59 2.02 5.50
CA SER A 121 5.07 3.40 5.59
C SER A 121 4.14 4.24 6.46
N THR A 122 4.68 5.27 7.10
CA THR A 122 3.92 6.17 7.97
C THR A 122 4.61 7.52 8.09
N VAL A 123 3.87 8.48 8.63
CA VAL A 123 4.36 9.82 8.96
C VAL A 123 4.31 9.99 10.48
N ASP A 124 5.22 10.79 11.05
CA ASP A 124 5.24 11.07 12.49
C ASP A 124 3.87 11.52 13.00
N GLY A 125 3.36 10.84 14.02
CA GLY A 125 2.00 11.06 14.54
C GLY A 125 1.76 12.44 15.19
N GLY A 126 2.83 13.16 15.55
CA GLY A 126 2.74 14.49 16.17
C GLY A 126 2.30 15.62 15.24
N ILE A 127 2.25 15.39 13.92
CA ILE A 127 1.83 16.42 12.95
C ILE A 127 0.42 16.92 13.25
N MET A 128 -0.53 16.01 13.48
CA MET A 128 -1.93 16.35 13.70
C MET A 128 -2.14 17.15 14.98
N ASP A 129 -1.35 16.87 16.02
CA ASP A 129 -1.44 17.60 17.30
C ASP A 129 -1.05 19.08 17.16
N ALA A 130 -0.13 19.37 16.22
CA ALA A 130 0.34 20.74 15.98
C ALA A 130 -0.76 21.66 15.39
N TYR A 131 -1.76 21.10 14.71
CA TYR A 131 -2.78 21.86 13.97
C TYR A 131 -4.22 21.64 14.46
N ARG A 132 -4.43 20.94 15.56
CA ARG A 132 -5.75 20.58 16.08
C ARG A 132 -6.69 21.74 16.43
N HIS A 133 -6.17 22.96 16.53
CA HIS A 133 -6.93 24.16 16.94
C HIS A 133 -7.38 25.03 15.75
N ASP A 134 -7.04 24.65 14.53
CA ASP A 134 -7.43 25.35 13.30
C ASP A 134 -7.91 24.32 12.26
N ASP A 135 -9.20 24.34 11.95
CA ASP A 135 -9.84 23.35 11.09
C ASP A 135 -9.25 23.33 9.67
N TYR A 136 -8.89 24.50 9.13
CA TYR A 136 -8.29 24.60 7.80
C TYR A 136 -6.88 24.01 7.78
N LEU A 137 -6.03 24.44 8.73
CA LEU A 137 -4.67 23.92 8.84
C LEU A 137 -4.65 22.44 9.21
N ASN A 138 -5.61 22.00 10.04
CA ASN A 138 -5.77 20.58 10.38
C ASN A 138 -6.12 19.74 9.16
N MET A 139 -7.07 20.18 8.33
CA MET A 139 -7.43 19.51 7.08
C MET A 139 -6.25 19.49 6.09
N MET A 140 -5.49 20.60 5.99
CA MET A 140 -4.29 20.68 5.17
C MET A 140 -3.26 19.66 5.66
N ALA A 141 -2.95 19.66 6.95
CA ALA A 141 -1.99 18.75 7.57
C ALA A 141 -2.37 17.28 7.39
N GLN A 142 -3.65 16.94 7.57
CA GLN A 142 -4.16 15.59 7.35
C GLN A 142 -3.97 15.15 5.89
N THR A 143 -4.42 16.01 4.95
CA THR A 143 -4.28 15.69 3.52
C THR A 143 -2.82 15.53 3.11
N LEU A 144 -1.93 16.40 3.58
CA LEU A 144 -0.50 16.32 3.28
C LEU A 144 0.16 15.10 3.92
N SER A 145 -0.22 14.76 5.15
CA SER A 145 0.28 13.55 5.83
C SER A 145 -0.10 12.29 5.05
N ASP A 146 -1.33 12.18 4.56
CA ASP A 146 -1.75 11.06 3.72
C ASP A 146 -0.94 11.01 2.40
N ARG A 147 -0.70 12.16 1.77
CA ARG A 147 0.13 12.22 0.55
C ARG A 147 1.59 11.86 0.81
N LEU A 148 2.14 12.24 1.97
CA LEU A 148 3.49 11.86 2.37
C LEU A 148 3.63 10.36 2.65
N ALA A 149 2.65 9.73 3.29
CA ALA A 149 2.66 8.28 3.50
C ALA A 149 2.68 7.51 2.17
N GLU A 150 1.89 7.97 1.18
CA GLU A 150 1.90 7.42 -0.19
C GLU A 150 3.23 7.72 -0.91
N ALA A 151 3.73 8.95 -0.83
CA ALA A 151 5.02 9.34 -1.42
C ALA A 151 6.19 8.53 -0.83
N THR A 152 6.12 8.21 0.46
CA THR A 152 7.08 7.32 1.14
C THR A 152 7.05 5.91 0.54
N ALA A 153 5.85 5.37 0.30
CA ALA A 153 5.69 4.08 -0.33
C ALA A 153 6.18 4.09 -1.80
N GLU A 154 5.98 5.19 -2.55
CA GLU A 154 6.51 5.35 -3.91
C GLU A 154 8.05 5.33 -3.92
N LYS A 155 8.68 6.18 -3.10
CA LYS A 155 10.14 6.24 -2.98
C LYS A 155 10.74 4.91 -2.53
N LEU A 156 10.15 4.29 -1.50
CA LEU A 156 10.57 2.98 -1.04
C LEU A 156 10.49 1.94 -2.17
N HIS A 157 9.40 1.93 -2.95
CA HIS A 157 9.22 0.97 -4.04
C HIS A 157 10.28 1.16 -5.13
N GLU A 158 10.66 2.39 -5.46
CA GLU A 158 11.78 2.65 -6.37
C GLU A 158 13.09 2.07 -5.81
N GLU A 159 13.42 2.32 -4.54
CA GLU A 159 14.61 1.76 -3.89
C GLU A 159 14.59 0.22 -3.88
N VAL A 160 13.40 -0.38 -3.67
CA VAL A 160 13.22 -1.83 -3.71
C VAL A 160 13.47 -2.37 -5.12
N ARG A 161 12.90 -1.78 -6.14
CA ARG A 161 13.08 -2.22 -7.54
C ARG A 161 14.54 -2.13 -7.98
N LYS A 162 15.20 -1.03 -7.65
CA LYS A 162 16.56 -0.73 -8.13
C LYS A 162 17.65 -1.35 -7.27
N THR A 163 17.44 -1.47 -5.95
CA THR A 163 18.52 -1.76 -5.01
C THR A 163 18.23 -2.93 -4.08
N PHE A 164 17.12 -2.91 -3.32
CA PHE A 164 16.94 -3.87 -2.21
C PHE A 164 16.55 -5.26 -2.71
N TRP A 165 15.61 -5.32 -3.62
CA TRP A 165 15.31 -6.54 -4.37
C TRP A 165 16.12 -6.59 -5.66
N GLY A 166 16.27 -5.45 -6.34
CA GLY A 166 17.15 -5.28 -7.48
C GLY A 166 16.70 -6.00 -8.74
N TYR A 167 15.38 -6.14 -8.96
CA TYR A 167 14.86 -6.75 -10.17
C TYR A 167 14.81 -5.80 -11.38
N ALA A 168 15.00 -4.50 -11.15
CA ALA A 168 15.05 -3.47 -12.18
C ALA A 168 16.20 -2.46 -11.91
N PRO A 169 17.49 -2.92 -11.81
CA PRO A 169 18.60 -2.07 -11.38
C PRO A 169 18.89 -0.94 -12.37
N ASP A 170 18.59 -1.15 -13.65
CA ASP A 170 18.83 -0.18 -14.73
C ASP A 170 17.58 0.66 -15.06
N GLU A 171 16.59 0.72 -14.16
CA GLU A 171 15.38 1.52 -14.34
C GLU A 171 15.71 3.02 -14.32
N HIS A 172 15.29 3.74 -15.36
CA HIS A 172 15.45 5.18 -15.53
C HIS A 172 14.09 5.84 -15.82
N LEU A 173 13.19 5.85 -14.84
CA LEU A 173 11.87 6.47 -14.95
C LEU A 173 11.88 7.89 -14.38
N THR A 174 11.19 8.80 -15.05
CA THR A 174 10.86 10.10 -14.46
C THR A 174 9.83 9.92 -13.33
N ILE A 175 9.69 10.91 -12.48
CA ILE A 175 8.66 10.88 -11.42
C ILE A 175 7.24 10.73 -12.02
N GLU A 176 6.96 11.39 -13.14
CA GLU A 176 5.68 11.27 -13.84
C GLU A 176 5.41 9.84 -14.30
N GLN A 177 6.42 9.18 -14.88
CA GLN A 177 6.34 7.78 -15.28
C GLN A 177 6.17 6.84 -14.08
N GLN A 178 6.83 7.12 -12.96
CA GLN A 178 6.64 6.34 -11.74
C GLN A 178 5.21 6.49 -11.19
N LEU A 179 4.70 7.72 -11.12
CA LEU A 179 3.33 8.00 -10.68
C LEU A 179 2.26 7.48 -11.67
N SER A 180 2.66 7.20 -12.92
CA SER A 180 1.84 6.53 -13.95
C SER A 180 2.02 5.01 -13.97
N GLU A 181 2.75 4.44 -12.99
CA GLU A 181 2.95 3.00 -12.81
C GLU A 181 3.65 2.31 -14.00
N GLU A 182 4.56 3.02 -14.72
CA GLU A 182 5.29 2.49 -15.88
C GLU A 182 6.44 1.54 -15.49
N TYR A 183 6.59 1.20 -14.24
CA TYR A 183 7.60 0.29 -13.72
C TYR A 183 7.18 -1.18 -13.81
N GLN A 184 8.16 -2.08 -13.74
CA GLN A 184 7.89 -3.52 -13.60
C GLN A 184 7.41 -3.85 -12.18
N GLY A 185 6.45 -4.77 -12.09
CA GLY A 185 5.89 -5.20 -10.80
C GLY A 185 4.76 -4.30 -10.31
N ILE A 186 4.26 -4.59 -9.12
CA ILE A 186 3.19 -3.82 -8.46
C ILE A 186 3.40 -3.76 -6.96
N ARG A 187 2.75 -2.78 -6.33
CA ARG A 187 2.75 -2.55 -4.88
C ARG A 187 1.30 -2.39 -4.36
N PRO A 188 0.47 -3.46 -4.41
CA PRO A 188 -0.89 -3.37 -3.88
C PRO A 188 -0.88 -3.12 -2.37
N ALA A 189 -1.63 -2.09 -1.96
CA ALA A 189 -1.80 -1.74 -0.56
C ALA A 189 -3.07 -2.36 0.04
N ILE A 190 -3.03 -2.63 1.35
CA ILE A 190 -4.19 -3.11 2.12
C ILE A 190 -5.29 -2.04 2.12
N GLY A 191 -6.53 -2.46 1.86
CA GLY A 191 -7.70 -1.58 1.77
C GLY A 191 -7.96 -1.05 0.36
N TYR A 192 -7.06 -1.28 -0.61
CA TYR A 192 -7.21 -0.88 -2.01
C TYR A 192 -7.93 -1.95 -2.85
N PRO A 193 -8.38 -1.62 -4.08
CA PRO A 193 -9.29 -2.47 -4.85
C PRO A 193 -8.84 -3.92 -5.10
N SER A 194 -7.54 -4.18 -5.20
CA SER A 194 -7.00 -5.54 -5.39
C SER A 194 -6.77 -6.31 -4.07
N LEU A 195 -6.77 -5.59 -2.92
CA LEU A 195 -6.50 -6.15 -1.60
C LEU A 195 -7.39 -5.48 -0.52
N PRO A 196 -8.73 -5.62 -0.62
CA PRO A 196 -9.68 -4.78 0.13
C PRO A 196 -9.83 -5.15 1.61
N ASP A 197 -9.36 -6.31 2.07
CA ASP A 197 -9.48 -6.76 3.46
C ASP A 197 -8.54 -5.99 4.38
N THR A 198 -9.04 -4.99 5.10
CA THR A 198 -8.25 -4.21 6.06
C THR A 198 -7.73 -5.04 7.23
N SER A 199 -8.37 -6.16 7.58
CA SER A 199 -7.88 -7.08 8.61
C SER A 199 -6.57 -7.80 8.22
N ALA A 200 -6.21 -7.76 6.94
CA ALA A 200 -4.92 -8.30 6.49
C ALA A 200 -3.71 -7.51 7.06
N ASN A 201 -3.93 -6.29 7.59
CA ASN A 201 -2.91 -5.57 8.36
C ASN A 201 -2.37 -6.37 9.55
N PHE A 202 -3.16 -7.24 10.17
CA PHE A 202 -2.66 -8.13 11.24
C PHE A 202 -1.62 -9.13 10.73
N LEU A 203 -1.75 -9.59 9.48
CA LEU A 203 -0.73 -10.47 8.87
C LEU A 203 0.54 -9.69 8.51
N ILE A 204 0.39 -8.45 8.02
CA ILE A 204 1.53 -7.56 7.75
C ILE A 204 2.29 -7.26 9.05
N ASP A 205 1.57 -6.94 10.15
CA ASP A 205 2.19 -6.66 11.45
C ASP A 205 2.94 -7.88 12.00
N GLN A 206 2.38 -9.09 11.83
CA GLN A 206 3.05 -10.34 12.21
C GLN A 206 4.36 -10.55 11.44
N LEU A 207 4.41 -10.13 10.15
CA LEU A 207 5.61 -10.25 9.31
C LEU A 207 6.65 -9.16 9.60
N LEU A 208 6.22 -7.91 9.81
CA LEU A 208 7.11 -6.76 9.87
C LEU A 208 7.31 -6.17 11.26
N ASP A 209 6.43 -6.43 12.24
CA ASP A 209 6.41 -5.71 13.52
C ASP A 209 6.36 -4.19 13.30
N MET A 210 5.21 -3.71 12.83
CA MET A 210 4.97 -2.34 12.36
C MET A 210 5.22 -1.29 13.46
N LYS A 211 5.24 -1.71 14.74
CA LYS A 211 5.54 -0.84 15.89
C LYS A 211 6.93 -0.23 15.81
N GLN A 212 7.87 -0.86 15.10
CA GLN A 212 9.24 -0.34 14.92
C GLN A 212 9.27 1.03 14.21
N VAL A 213 8.24 1.35 13.43
CA VAL A 213 8.06 2.66 12.78
C VAL A 213 6.89 3.44 13.35
N GLY A 214 6.42 3.06 14.55
CA GLY A 214 5.37 3.79 15.26
C GLY A 214 3.94 3.45 14.84
N ILE A 215 3.73 2.49 13.93
CA ILE A 215 2.38 2.07 13.53
C ILE A 215 1.81 1.10 14.55
N ARG A 216 0.56 1.33 14.95
CA ARG A 216 -0.24 0.43 15.78
C ARG A 216 -1.56 0.12 15.07
N LEU A 217 -2.09 -1.06 15.32
CA LEU A 217 -3.38 -1.48 14.77
C LEU A 217 -4.48 -1.32 15.81
N THR A 218 -5.65 -0.85 15.34
CA THR A 218 -6.90 -0.91 16.12
C THR A 218 -7.47 -2.34 16.07
N GLU A 219 -8.48 -2.62 16.87
CA GLU A 219 -9.20 -3.91 16.85
C GLU A 219 -9.80 -4.25 15.47
N SER A 220 -10.07 -3.25 14.64
CA SER A 220 -10.59 -3.40 13.27
C SER A 220 -9.48 -3.48 12.20
N GLY A 221 -8.21 -3.53 12.59
CA GLY A 221 -7.08 -3.59 11.65
C GLY A 221 -6.74 -2.26 10.97
N MET A 222 -7.29 -1.13 11.46
CA MET A 222 -6.90 0.19 10.97
C MET A 222 -5.58 0.62 11.59
N MET A 223 -4.75 1.31 10.82
CA MET A 223 -3.45 1.80 11.28
C MET A 223 -3.57 3.14 12.02
N THR A 224 -2.73 3.33 13.02
CA THR A 224 -2.52 4.59 13.73
C THR A 224 -1.00 4.84 13.77
N PRO A 225 -0.48 5.97 13.26
CA PRO A 225 -1.19 7.12 12.68
C PRO A 225 -2.06 6.75 11.46
N HIS A 226 -3.10 7.55 11.19
CA HIS A 226 -4.00 7.34 10.04
C HIS A 226 -3.22 7.44 8.71
N ALA A 227 -2.31 8.40 8.61
CA ALA A 227 -1.40 8.56 7.48
C ALA A 227 -0.35 7.45 7.46
N SER A 228 -0.80 6.25 7.15
CA SER A 228 0.01 5.03 7.04
C SER A 228 -0.47 4.18 5.87
N VAL A 229 0.47 3.49 5.21
CA VAL A 229 0.20 2.56 4.11
C VAL A 229 0.93 1.26 4.40
N SER A 230 0.32 0.14 4.08
CA SER A 230 0.94 -1.19 4.18
C SER A 230 0.53 -2.06 3.00
N GLY A 231 1.32 -3.04 2.66
CA GLY A 231 0.98 -3.92 1.56
C GLY A 231 2.07 -4.89 1.16
N LEU A 232 1.91 -5.39 -0.05
CA LEU A 232 2.78 -6.38 -0.67
C LEU A 232 3.46 -5.78 -1.91
N MET A 233 4.63 -6.32 -2.29
CA MET A 233 5.32 -5.97 -3.52
C MET A 233 5.58 -7.22 -4.34
N PHE A 234 5.25 -7.16 -5.63
CA PHE A 234 5.41 -8.25 -6.59
C PHE A 234 6.35 -7.82 -7.71
N ALA A 235 7.38 -8.61 -7.99
CA ALA A 235 8.36 -8.31 -9.04
C ALA A 235 8.01 -8.94 -10.40
N HIS A 236 6.94 -9.72 -10.47
CA HIS A 236 6.57 -10.45 -11.69
C HIS A 236 6.32 -9.48 -12.85
N PRO A 237 6.92 -9.67 -14.04
CA PRO A 237 6.81 -8.72 -15.16
C PRO A 237 5.39 -8.58 -15.73
N MET A 238 4.52 -9.57 -15.50
CA MET A 238 3.11 -9.52 -15.90
C MET A 238 2.19 -9.07 -14.79
N ALA A 239 2.74 -8.73 -13.60
CA ALA A 239 1.94 -8.20 -12.50
C ALA A 239 1.34 -6.84 -12.92
N ARG A 240 0.06 -6.67 -12.62
CA ARG A 240 -0.68 -5.45 -12.89
C ARG A 240 -1.73 -5.20 -11.83
N TYR A 241 -2.04 -3.95 -11.59
CA TYR A 241 -3.16 -3.60 -10.75
C TYR A 241 -4.49 -4.00 -11.38
N PHE A 242 -5.43 -4.41 -10.57
CA PHE A 242 -6.79 -4.74 -10.99
C PHE A 242 -7.79 -4.45 -9.88
N GLU A 243 -9.02 -4.22 -10.25
CA GLU A 243 -10.12 -4.16 -9.29
C GLU A 243 -10.64 -5.58 -9.06
N LEU A 244 -10.70 -6.01 -7.81
CA LEU A 244 -11.31 -7.29 -7.44
C LEU A 244 -12.78 -7.34 -7.88
N GLY A 245 -13.46 -6.18 -7.81
CA GLY A 245 -14.89 -6.08 -8.03
C GLY A 245 -15.70 -6.61 -6.85
N LYS A 246 -16.91 -7.08 -7.15
CA LYS A 246 -17.81 -7.64 -6.14
C LYS A 246 -17.61 -9.15 -6.01
N ILE A 247 -17.69 -9.64 -4.78
CA ILE A 247 -17.59 -11.07 -4.45
C ILE A 247 -18.92 -11.59 -3.89
N GLY A 248 -19.24 -12.83 -4.22
CA GLY A 248 -20.43 -13.53 -3.72
C GLY A 248 -20.20 -14.19 -2.36
N ASP A 249 -21.28 -14.74 -1.81
CA ASP A 249 -21.27 -15.40 -0.48
C ASP A 249 -20.39 -16.65 -0.46
N ASP A 250 -20.24 -17.35 -1.57
CA ASP A 250 -19.38 -18.52 -1.76
C ASP A 250 -17.91 -18.17 -1.49
N GLN A 251 -17.39 -17.16 -2.18
CA GLN A 251 -15.99 -16.71 -1.98
C GLN A 251 -15.79 -16.08 -0.60
N LEU A 252 -16.77 -15.33 -0.08
CA LEU A 252 -16.71 -14.76 1.26
C LEU A 252 -16.52 -15.87 2.31
N ARG A 253 -17.31 -16.96 2.24
CA ARG A 253 -17.23 -18.10 3.18
C ARG A 253 -15.91 -18.83 3.06
N ASP A 254 -15.45 -19.07 1.82
CA ASP A 254 -14.16 -19.72 1.58
C ASP A 254 -13.01 -18.87 2.11
N TYR A 255 -13.01 -17.58 1.82
CA TYR A 255 -12.00 -16.64 2.29
C TYR A 255 -11.98 -16.54 3.83
N ALA A 256 -13.13 -16.38 4.47
CA ALA A 256 -13.25 -16.36 5.93
C ALA A 256 -12.69 -17.65 6.57
N ARG A 257 -12.99 -18.83 5.98
CA ARG A 257 -12.44 -20.13 6.41
C ARG A 257 -10.92 -20.16 6.30
N ARG A 258 -10.34 -19.73 5.15
CA ARG A 258 -8.88 -19.71 4.93
C ARG A 258 -8.17 -18.71 5.85
N ARG A 259 -8.84 -17.60 6.18
CA ARG A 259 -8.36 -16.58 7.14
C ARG A 259 -8.50 -17.02 8.60
N GLY A 260 -9.27 -18.07 8.88
CA GLY A 260 -9.59 -18.46 10.26
C GLY A 260 -10.44 -17.45 11.02
N VAL A 261 -11.27 -16.67 10.31
CA VAL A 261 -12.10 -15.58 10.86
C VAL A 261 -13.57 -15.93 10.67
N PRO A 262 -14.45 -15.67 11.68
CA PRO A 262 -15.89 -15.88 11.52
C PRO A 262 -16.46 -15.11 10.32
N VAL A 263 -17.36 -15.73 9.55
CA VAL A 263 -17.93 -15.14 8.32
C VAL A 263 -18.59 -13.79 8.60
N GLU A 264 -19.31 -13.65 9.71
CA GLU A 264 -19.97 -12.38 10.07
C GLU A 264 -18.98 -11.25 10.38
N LEU A 265 -17.79 -11.57 10.90
CA LEU A 265 -16.73 -10.60 11.09
C LEU A 265 -16.08 -10.25 9.75
N MET A 266 -15.83 -11.23 8.88
CA MET A 266 -15.28 -11.02 7.54
C MET A 266 -16.20 -10.17 6.66
N LYS A 267 -17.53 -10.33 6.76
CA LYS A 267 -18.51 -9.45 6.11
C LYS A 267 -18.30 -7.98 6.45
N ARG A 268 -17.94 -7.67 7.68
CA ARG A 268 -17.69 -6.27 8.11
C ARG A 268 -16.44 -5.70 7.45
N PHE A 269 -15.36 -6.49 7.35
CA PHE A 269 -14.12 -6.06 6.71
C PHE A 269 -14.26 -5.88 5.19
N LEU A 270 -15.09 -6.71 4.56
CA LEU A 270 -15.28 -6.71 3.10
C LEU A 270 -16.59 -6.05 2.63
N GLN A 271 -17.27 -5.30 3.50
CA GLN A 271 -18.60 -4.77 3.24
C GLN A 271 -18.70 -4.01 1.90
N SER A 272 -17.69 -3.23 1.53
CA SER A 272 -17.63 -2.48 0.28
C SER A 272 -17.49 -3.37 -0.97
N SER A 273 -16.96 -4.59 -0.80
CA SER A 273 -16.67 -5.54 -1.89
C SER A 273 -17.72 -6.63 -2.06
N LEU A 274 -18.75 -6.69 -1.21
CA LEU A 274 -19.78 -7.71 -1.30
C LEU A 274 -20.85 -7.38 -2.35
N LEU A 275 -21.35 -8.41 -3.03
CA LEU A 275 -22.61 -8.34 -3.76
C LEU A 275 -23.75 -8.05 -2.76
N LYS A 276 -24.64 -7.12 -3.14
CA LYS A 276 -25.83 -6.78 -2.34
C LYS A 276 -26.95 -7.76 -2.64
#